data_859caeb438975b5952031c5bb9d5bfed
#
_entry.id   859caeb438975b5952031c5bb9d5bfed
#
_cell.length_a   1.000
_cell.length_b   1.000
_cell.length_c   1.000
_cell.angle_alpha   90.00
_cell.angle_beta   90.00
_cell.angle_gamma   90.00
#
_symmetry.space_group_name_H-M   'P 1'
#
loop_
_entity.id
_entity.type
_entity.pdbx_description
1 polymer ?
#
loop_
_entity_poly.entity_id
_entity_poly.type
_entity_poly.pdbx_seq_one_letter_code
_entity_poly.pdbx_strand_id
1 'polypeptide(L)'
;MIARMLLTTIATLAIAAPAMAQGAKVTLKSASGAEVGTVALSEGPHGVLMRLALKGLPPGEHAFHVHAVGKCEPPFTSAGGHFNPTAKKHGMMAADGQHAGDMPNLIVPASGDLQAEIVNTAITLEKGKPNSLYQQNGTALVIHAGPDDYKSDPAGNAGDRIACGVVE
;
A
#
# COMPACT_ATOMS: atom_id res chain seq x y z
N MET A 1 9.76 14.63 71.76
CA MET A 1 10.48 14.94 70.49
C MET A 1 9.90 14.07 69.42
N ILE A 2 9.12 14.65 68.48
CA ILE A 2 8.49 13.89 67.37
C ILE A 2 9.29 14.21 66.11
N ALA A 3 10.02 13.22 65.60
CA ALA A 3 10.78 13.35 64.36
C ALA A 3 9.83 13.29 63.14
N ARG A 4 9.74 14.38 62.40
CA ARG A 4 9.03 14.43 61.13
C ARG A 4 9.94 13.87 60.03
N MET A 5 9.57 12.73 59.48
CA MET A 5 10.20 12.11 58.31
C MET A 5 9.65 12.76 57.06
N LEU A 6 10.47 13.55 56.33
CA LEU A 6 10.14 14.09 55.04
C LEU A 6 10.30 12.98 53.97
N LEU A 7 9.18 12.54 53.38
CA LEU A 7 9.22 11.71 52.18
C LEU A 7 9.45 12.63 50.97
N THR A 8 10.60 12.52 50.36
CA THR A 8 10.91 13.09 49.03
C THR A 8 10.40 12.17 47.93
N THR A 9 9.34 12.56 47.26
CA THR A 9 8.86 11.88 46.04
C THR A 9 9.74 12.27 44.87
N ILE A 10 10.48 11.34 44.31
CA ILE A 10 11.23 11.51 43.07
C ILE A 10 10.25 11.25 41.90
N ALA A 11 9.89 12.33 41.18
CA ALA A 11 9.12 12.24 39.96
C ALA A 11 10.05 11.76 38.80
N THR A 12 9.88 10.55 38.34
CA THR A 12 10.56 10.05 37.13
C THR A 12 9.91 10.62 35.90
N LEU A 13 10.61 11.49 35.18
CA LEU A 13 10.21 12.01 33.89
C LEU A 13 10.43 10.92 32.83
N ALA A 14 9.34 10.27 32.36
CA ALA A 14 9.41 9.36 31.25
C ALA A 14 9.64 10.13 29.93
N ILE A 15 10.83 10.04 29.37
CA ILE A 15 11.15 10.57 28.05
C ILE A 15 10.51 9.62 27.03
N ALA A 16 9.42 10.05 26.37
CA ALA A 16 8.85 9.33 25.26
C ALA A 16 9.86 9.38 24.09
N ALA A 17 10.40 8.21 23.70
CA ALA A 17 11.19 8.09 22.50
C ALA A 17 10.31 8.41 21.28
N PRO A 18 10.82 9.13 20.25
CA PRO A 18 10.05 9.36 19.04
C PRO A 18 9.73 8.00 18.39
N ALA A 19 8.44 7.76 18.11
CA ALA A 19 8.01 6.60 17.36
C ALA A 19 8.67 6.69 15.96
N MET A 20 9.54 5.75 15.64
CA MET A 20 10.08 5.63 14.29
C MET A 20 8.92 5.38 13.35
N ALA A 21 8.78 6.22 12.31
CA ALA A 21 7.77 6.02 11.28
C ALA A 21 7.91 4.60 10.71
N GLN A 22 6.84 3.79 10.81
CA GLN A 22 6.84 2.43 10.28
C GLN A 22 6.93 2.50 8.76
N GLY A 23 7.89 1.81 8.18
CA GLY A 23 8.12 1.79 6.73
C GLY A 23 8.32 0.37 6.22
N ALA A 24 8.03 0.16 4.95
CA ALA A 24 8.30 -1.08 4.23
C ALA A 24 8.82 -0.76 2.82
N LYS A 25 9.54 -1.71 2.22
CA LYS A 25 9.99 -1.62 0.84
C LYS A 25 9.52 -2.86 0.08
N VAL A 26 8.72 -2.64 -0.93
CA VAL A 26 8.17 -3.69 -1.79
C VAL A 26 8.94 -3.72 -3.10
N THR A 27 9.46 -4.89 -3.50
CA THR A 27 10.06 -5.10 -4.82
C THR A 27 9.01 -5.69 -5.75
N LEU A 28 8.73 -5.02 -6.85
CA LEU A 28 7.81 -5.47 -7.90
C LEU A 28 8.57 -6.30 -8.93
N LYS A 29 7.97 -7.44 -9.32
CA LYS A 29 8.50 -8.32 -10.36
C LYS A 29 7.45 -8.56 -11.44
N SER A 30 7.90 -8.68 -12.69
CA SER A 30 7.07 -9.13 -13.82
C SER A 30 6.78 -10.63 -13.75
N ALA A 31 5.91 -11.12 -14.62
CA ALA A 31 5.60 -12.55 -14.72
C ALA A 31 6.81 -13.43 -15.10
N SER A 32 7.83 -12.84 -15.75
CA SER A 32 9.11 -13.53 -16.04
C SER A 32 10.06 -13.56 -14.83
N GLY A 33 9.70 -12.93 -13.71
CA GLY A 33 10.55 -12.81 -12.52
C GLY A 33 11.54 -11.63 -12.56
N ALA A 34 11.57 -10.86 -13.65
CA ALA A 34 12.42 -9.68 -13.76
C ALA A 34 11.93 -8.57 -12.80
N GLU A 35 12.87 -7.93 -12.11
CA GLU A 35 12.56 -6.78 -11.25
C GLU A 35 12.17 -5.56 -12.10
N VAL A 36 10.99 -5.02 -11.86
CA VAL A 36 10.47 -3.80 -12.49
C VAL A 36 10.57 -2.57 -11.58
N GLY A 37 11.10 -2.74 -10.39
CA GLY A 37 11.39 -1.63 -9.49
C GLY A 37 10.88 -1.83 -8.07
N THR A 38 10.81 -0.74 -7.33
CA THR A 38 10.45 -0.78 -5.91
C THR A 38 9.42 0.29 -5.54
N VAL A 39 8.64 0.00 -4.48
CA VAL A 39 7.75 0.96 -3.83
C VAL A 39 8.16 1.03 -2.36
N ALA A 40 8.60 2.21 -1.92
CA ALA A 40 8.83 2.48 -0.50
C ALA A 40 7.54 3.00 0.13
N LEU A 41 7.10 2.34 1.19
CA LEU A 41 5.91 2.68 1.97
C LEU A 41 6.35 3.38 3.25
N SER A 42 5.68 4.46 3.61
CA SER A 42 5.94 5.21 4.85
C SER A 42 4.62 5.56 5.50
N GLU A 43 4.45 5.15 6.77
CA GLU A 43 3.29 5.54 7.57
C GLU A 43 3.33 7.03 7.87
N GLY A 44 2.20 7.69 7.73
CA GLY A 44 1.99 9.08 8.10
C GLY A 44 0.69 9.26 8.89
N PRO A 45 0.45 10.43 9.50
CA PRO A 45 -0.74 10.67 10.31
C PRO A 45 -2.05 10.65 9.50
N HIS A 46 -1.97 10.69 8.17
CA HIS A 46 -3.12 10.75 7.27
C HIS A 46 -3.11 9.63 6.22
N GLY A 47 -2.40 8.53 6.46
CA GLY A 47 -2.31 7.37 5.57
C GLY A 47 -0.88 7.02 5.17
N VAL A 48 -0.75 6.21 4.14
CA VAL A 48 0.54 5.69 3.67
C VAL A 48 1.01 6.45 2.44
N LEU A 49 2.22 7.02 2.54
CA LEU A 49 2.93 7.56 1.40
C LEU A 49 3.68 6.43 0.69
N MET A 50 3.42 6.26 -0.61
CA MET A 50 4.08 5.32 -1.51
C MET A 50 5.01 6.07 -2.44
N ARG A 51 6.31 5.77 -2.42
CA ARG A 51 7.30 6.28 -3.37
C ARG A 51 7.68 5.18 -4.34
N LEU A 52 7.31 5.38 -5.59
CA LEU A 52 7.54 4.42 -6.67
C LEU A 52 8.81 4.79 -7.43
N ALA A 53 9.66 3.79 -7.67
CA ALA A 53 10.81 3.87 -8.57
C ALA A 53 10.78 2.64 -9.47
N LEU A 54 10.16 2.78 -10.65
CA LEU A 54 9.84 1.70 -11.58
C LEU A 54 10.62 1.85 -12.88
N LYS A 55 10.87 0.74 -13.56
CA LYS A 55 11.64 0.69 -14.81
C LYS A 55 11.11 -0.40 -15.74
N GLY A 56 11.29 -0.21 -17.04
CA GLY A 56 10.98 -1.21 -18.05
C GLY A 56 9.51 -1.58 -18.15
N LEU A 57 8.61 -0.74 -17.68
CA LEU A 57 7.17 -0.90 -17.87
C LEU A 57 6.77 -0.48 -19.29
N PRO A 58 5.72 -1.08 -19.87
CA PRO A 58 5.15 -0.55 -21.10
C PRO A 58 4.76 0.94 -20.95
N PRO A 59 5.01 1.80 -21.94
CA PRO A 59 4.51 3.17 -21.91
C PRO A 59 2.99 3.23 -21.95
N GLY A 60 2.40 4.20 -21.25
CA GLY A 60 0.96 4.40 -21.22
C GLY A 60 0.38 4.48 -19.81
N GLU A 61 -0.93 4.36 -19.71
CA GLU A 61 -1.64 4.37 -18.43
C GLU A 61 -1.84 2.94 -17.93
N HIS A 62 -1.52 2.72 -16.65
CA HIS A 62 -1.60 1.43 -15.99
C HIS A 62 -2.30 1.57 -14.64
N ALA A 63 -3.30 0.73 -14.40
CA ALA A 63 -3.90 0.63 -13.08
C ALA A 63 -2.88 0.13 -12.05
N PHE A 64 -2.97 0.66 -10.85
CA PHE A 64 -2.14 0.30 -9.71
C PHE A 64 -3.02 0.11 -8.49
N HIS A 65 -2.99 -1.09 -7.90
CA HIS A 65 -3.86 -1.44 -6.79
C HIS A 65 -3.15 -2.21 -5.69
N VAL A 66 -3.68 -2.10 -4.46
CA VAL A 66 -3.39 -3.07 -3.39
C VAL A 66 -4.35 -4.24 -3.53
N HIS A 67 -3.81 -5.45 -3.56
CA HIS A 67 -4.57 -6.71 -3.58
C HIS A 67 -4.58 -7.38 -2.19
N ALA A 68 -5.62 -8.16 -1.93
CA ALA A 68 -5.97 -8.68 -0.60
C ALA A 68 -5.16 -9.90 -0.14
N VAL A 69 -4.27 -10.43 -0.98
CA VAL A 69 -3.44 -11.61 -0.65
C VAL A 69 -1.98 -11.34 -0.99
N GLY A 70 -1.09 -11.59 -0.03
CA GLY A 70 0.37 -11.45 -0.17
C GLY A 70 0.99 -12.59 -0.97
N LYS A 71 0.53 -12.80 -2.21
CA LYS A 71 1.03 -13.82 -3.13
C LYS A 71 1.18 -13.27 -4.54
N CYS A 72 2.35 -13.50 -5.16
CA CYS A 72 2.70 -13.04 -6.50
C CYS A 72 3.14 -14.21 -7.39
N GLU A 73 2.29 -15.23 -7.54
CA GLU A 73 2.53 -16.34 -8.46
C GLU A 73 1.98 -15.98 -9.86
N PRO A 74 2.81 -15.99 -10.92
CA PRO A 74 2.33 -15.67 -12.28
C PRO A 74 1.17 -16.56 -12.73
N PRO A 75 0.14 -16.01 -13.38
CA PRO A 75 -0.06 -14.63 -13.83
C PRO A 75 -0.64 -13.67 -12.76
N PHE A 76 -0.29 -13.87 -11.49
CA PHE A 76 -0.63 -13.03 -10.32
C PHE A 76 -2.09 -13.07 -9.86
N THR A 77 -2.88 -14.01 -10.35
CA THR A 77 -4.24 -14.25 -9.83
C THR A 77 -4.24 -14.66 -8.35
N SER A 78 -3.12 -15.23 -7.88
CA SER A 78 -2.88 -15.58 -6.48
C SER A 78 -2.94 -14.38 -5.52
N ALA A 79 -2.74 -13.14 -6.00
CA ALA A 79 -2.90 -11.92 -5.19
C ALA A 79 -4.37 -11.62 -4.82
N GLY A 80 -5.34 -12.36 -5.37
CA GLY A 80 -6.76 -12.20 -5.09
C GLY A 80 -7.37 -10.95 -5.73
N GLY A 81 -8.49 -10.46 -5.17
CA GLY A 81 -9.12 -9.20 -5.54
C GLY A 81 -8.46 -7.99 -4.87
N HIS A 82 -9.01 -6.80 -5.09
CA HIS A 82 -8.53 -5.58 -4.44
C HIS A 82 -8.70 -5.66 -2.92
N PHE A 83 -7.82 -5.01 -2.19
CA PHE A 83 -7.90 -4.88 -0.74
C PHE A 83 -9.11 -4.01 -0.36
N ASN A 84 -10.14 -4.64 0.22
CA ASN A 84 -11.44 -4.03 0.45
C ASN A 84 -12.02 -4.39 1.83
N PRO A 85 -11.43 -3.91 2.93
CA PRO A 85 -11.87 -4.25 4.28
C PRO A 85 -13.25 -3.70 4.65
N THR A 86 -13.78 -2.76 3.87
CA THR A 86 -15.08 -2.10 4.13
C THR A 86 -16.20 -2.55 3.20
N ALA A 87 -15.95 -3.57 2.35
CA ALA A 87 -16.92 -4.14 1.41
C ALA A 87 -17.60 -3.09 0.51
N LYS A 88 -16.82 -2.13 0.01
CA LYS A 88 -17.24 -1.13 -0.96
C LYS A 88 -17.21 -1.70 -2.37
N LYS A 89 -17.78 -0.97 -3.33
CA LYS A 89 -17.57 -1.24 -4.76
C LYS A 89 -16.26 -0.65 -5.25
N HIS A 90 -15.84 -1.06 -6.44
CA HIS A 90 -14.64 -0.53 -7.07
C HIS A 90 -14.84 0.90 -7.58
N GLY A 91 -13.80 1.71 -7.42
CA GLY A 91 -13.58 2.95 -8.15
C GLY A 91 -14.03 4.21 -7.44
N MET A 92 -13.20 5.25 -7.55
CA MET A 92 -13.44 6.57 -6.96
C MET A 92 -14.62 7.33 -7.59
N MET A 93 -15.07 6.90 -8.77
CA MET A 93 -16.23 7.47 -9.47
C MET A 93 -17.54 6.70 -9.18
N ALA A 94 -17.49 5.60 -8.42
CA ALA A 94 -18.67 4.87 -7.98
C ALA A 94 -19.27 5.52 -6.73
N ALA A 95 -20.59 5.70 -6.70
CA ALA A 95 -21.28 6.38 -5.59
C ALA A 95 -21.08 5.68 -4.23
N ASP A 96 -20.97 4.35 -4.22
CA ASP A 96 -20.74 3.48 -3.05
C ASP A 96 -19.34 2.83 -3.07
N GLY A 97 -18.42 3.36 -3.88
CA GLY A 97 -16.98 3.03 -3.90
C GLY A 97 -16.26 3.93 -2.94
N GLN A 98 -14.96 3.76 -2.79
CA GLN A 98 -13.99 2.88 -3.48
C GLN A 98 -13.44 1.80 -2.53
N HIS A 99 -12.70 0.80 -3.05
CA HIS A 99 -11.89 -0.09 -2.22
C HIS A 99 -10.75 0.67 -1.55
N ALA A 100 -10.31 0.20 -0.39
CA ALA A 100 -9.13 0.78 0.26
C ALA A 100 -7.85 0.61 -0.59
N GLY A 101 -7.82 -0.41 -1.45
CA GLY A 101 -6.70 -0.69 -2.36
C GLY A 101 -6.75 0.04 -3.70
N ASP A 102 -7.81 0.79 -4.02
CA ASP A 102 -7.92 1.52 -5.28
C ASP A 102 -7.01 2.76 -5.25
N MET A 103 -6.26 2.98 -6.33
CA MET A 103 -5.31 4.09 -6.44
C MET A 103 -5.39 4.73 -7.83
N PRO A 104 -4.84 5.93 -8.03
CA PRO A 104 -4.73 6.55 -9.35
C PRO A 104 -3.90 5.71 -10.31
N ASN A 105 -4.22 5.79 -11.61
CA ASN A 105 -3.42 5.21 -12.67
C ASN A 105 -1.99 5.77 -12.67
N LEU A 106 -1.04 4.91 -12.96
CA LEU A 106 0.34 5.29 -13.24
C LEU A 106 0.45 5.74 -14.71
N ILE A 107 1.05 6.88 -14.94
CA ILE A 107 1.31 7.39 -16.29
C ILE A 107 2.79 7.12 -16.60
N VAL A 108 3.04 6.02 -17.31
CA VAL A 108 4.39 5.58 -17.66
C VAL A 108 4.85 6.29 -18.93
N PRO A 109 5.98 7.02 -18.89
CA PRO A 109 6.51 7.74 -20.05
C PRO A 109 7.08 6.77 -21.10
N ALA A 110 7.42 7.29 -22.27
CA ALA A 110 7.97 6.51 -23.39
C ALA A 110 9.29 5.78 -23.06
N SER A 111 10.02 6.23 -22.04
CA SER A 111 11.23 5.54 -21.54
C SER A 111 10.93 4.21 -20.80
N GLY A 112 9.70 4.04 -20.32
CA GLY A 112 9.33 2.92 -19.45
C GLY A 112 9.75 3.09 -17.98
N ASP A 113 10.40 4.21 -17.62
CA ASP A 113 10.88 4.49 -16.28
C ASP A 113 9.97 5.53 -15.61
N LEU A 114 9.49 5.21 -14.41
CA LEU A 114 8.57 6.06 -13.67
C LEU A 114 9.06 6.31 -12.25
N GLN A 115 9.07 7.58 -11.86
CA GLN A 115 9.12 7.97 -10.44
C GLN A 115 7.83 8.71 -10.10
N ALA A 116 7.15 8.26 -9.05
CA ALA A 116 5.89 8.86 -8.62
C ALA A 116 5.72 8.76 -7.10
N GLU A 117 4.92 9.64 -6.54
CA GLU A 117 4.46 9.58 -5.16
C GLU A 117 2.94 9.51 -5.12
N ILE A 118 2.41 8.60 -4.32
CA ILE A 118 0.97 8.42 -4.10
C ILE A 118 0.72 8.38 -2.59
N VAL A 119 -0.26 9.14 -2.13
CA VAL A 119 -0.76 9.03 -0.76
C VAL A 119 -2.08 8.27 -0.80
N ASN A 120 -2.14 7.15 -0.07
CA ASN A 120 -3.40 6.43 0.14
C ASN A 120 -3.83 6.60 1.60
N THR A 121 -4.95 7.29 1.80
CA THR A 121 -5.50 7.63 3.13
C THR A 121 -6.41 6.55 3.71
N ALA A 122 -6.73 5.51 2.92
CA ALA A 122 -7.64 4.44 3.31
C ALA A 122 -6.91 3.24 3.95
N ILE A 123 -5.58 3.19 3.87
CA ILE A 123 -4.74 2.09 4.36
C ILE A 123 -3.76 2.57 5.44
N THR A 124 -3.18 1.63 6.19
CA THR A 124 -2.15 1.90 7.20
C THR A 124 -1.12 0.76 7.24
N LEU A 125 0.08 1.05 7.77
CA LEU A 125 1.09 0.05 8.11
C LEU A 125 0.99 -0.40 9.58
N GLU A 126 0.09 0.19 10.38
CA GLU A 126 -0.14 -0.24 11.76
C GLU A 126 -0.73 -1.65 11.81
N LYS A 127 -0.04 -2.57 12.46
CA LYS A 127 -0.52 -3.96 12.61
C LYS A 127 -1.81 -4.03 13.46
N GLY A 128 -2.70 -4.97 13.11
CA GLY A 128 -3.93 -5.21 13.85
C GLY A 128 -5.09 -4.28 13.52
N LYS A 129 -4.92 -3.34 12.61
CA LYS A 129 -6.02 -2.51 12.09
C LYS A 129 -6.72 -3.23 10.93
N PRO A 130 -8.06 -3.07 10.78
CA PRO A 130 -8.79 -3.69 9.67
C PRO A 130 -8.29 -3.29 8.29
N ASN A 131 -7.78 -2.06 8.14
CA ASN A 131 -7.23 -1.52 6.91
C ASN A 131 -5.69 -1.56 6.84
N SER A 132 -5.06 -2.36 7.70
CA SER A 132 -3.60 -2.55 7.66
C SER A 132 -3.18 -3.34 6.42
N LEU A 133 -2.05 -2.98 5.83
CA LEU A 133 -1.42 -3.79 4.78
C LEU A 133 -0.82 -5.11 5.31
N TYR A 134 -0.60 -5.22 6.63
CA TYR A 134 -0.13 -6.44 7.29
C TYR A 134 -1.30 -7.32 7.76
N GLN A 135 -2.13 -7.78 6.82
CA GLN A 135 -3.20 -8.73 7.09
C GLN A 135 -2.66 -10.16 7.32
N GLN A 136 -3.48 -11.05 7.87
CA GLN A 136 -3.12 -12.45 8.10
C GLN A 136 -2.66 -13.16 6.81
N ASN A 137 -3.30 -12.86 5.67
CA ASN A 137 -2.94 -13.41 4.36
C ASN A 137 -1.91 -12.53 3.62
N GLY A 138 -1.38 -11.48 4.24
CA GLY A 138 -0.59 -10.46 3.60
C GLY A 138 -1.40 -9.61 2.61
N THR A 139 -0.72 -8.68 1.94
CA THR A 139 -1.24 -7.91 0.80
C THR A 139 -0.18 -7.83 -0.29
N ALA A 140 -0.58 -7.46 -1.50
CA ALA A 140 0.35 -7.27 -2.62
C ALA A 140 0.05 -5.99 -3.38
N LEU A 141 1.08 -5.36 -3.91
CA LEU A 141 0.97 -4.26 -4.87
C LEU A 141 0.97 -4.85 -6.28
N VAL A 142 0.00 -4.48 -7.09
CA VAL A 142 -0.16 -5.01 -8.45
C VAL A 142 -0.29 -3.86 -9.45
N ILE A 143 0.45 -3.98 -10.57
CA ILE A 143 0.30 -3.12 -11.75
C ILE A 143 -0.39 -3.93 -12.84
N HIS A 144 -1.36 -3.31 -13.53
CA HIS A 144 -2.15 -3.92 -14.60
C HIS A 144 -1.69 -3.47 -15.99
N ALA A 145 -2.12 -4.21 -17.02
CA ALA A 145 -1.77 -3.95 -18.41
C ALA A 145 -2.45 -2.71 -18.97
N GLY A 146 -3.65 -2.40 -18.51
CA GLY A 146 -4.44 -1.24 -18.94
C GLY A 146 -4.76 -0.29 -17.81
N PRO A 147 -5.39 0.84 -18.11
CA PRO A 147 -5.86 1.80 -17.12
C PRO A 147 -7.08 1.28 -16.35
N ASP A 148 -7.23 1.75 -15.13
CA ASP A 148 -8.46 1.70 -14.36
C ASP A 148 -9.43 2.75 -14.92
N ASP A 149 -10.70 2.37 -15.19
CA ASP A 149 -11.77 3.29 -15.60
C ASP A 149 -12.44 3.99 -14.39
N TYR A 150 -12.00 3.68 -13.18
CA TYR A 150 -12.44 4.24 -11.89
C TYR A 150 -13.89 3.99 -11.48
N LYS A 151 -14.59 3.05 -12.11
CA LYS A 151 -16.02 2.81 -11.85
C LYS A 151 -16.51 1.39 -12.09
N SER A 152 -15.90 0.63 -12.99
CA SER A 152 -16.37 -0.72 -13.32
C SER A 152 -15.96 -1.72 -12.25
N ASP A 153 -16.94 -2.20 -11.47
CA ASP A 153 -16.73 -3.23 -10.47
C ASP A 153 -16.49 -4.60 -11.14
N PRO A 154 -15.56 -5.43 -10.65
CA PRO A 154 -14.79 -5.28 -9.41
C PRO A 154 -13.38 -4.69 -9.57
N ALA A 155 -12.91 -4.31 -10.73
CA ALA A 155 -11.48 -4.03 -10.95
C ALA A 155 -11.19 -2.99 -12.06
N GLY A 156 -12.15 -2.12 -12.42
CA GLY A 156 -11.93 -1.00 -13.34
C GLY A 156 -11.56 -1.37 -14.76
N ASN A 157 -11.89 -2.58 -15.23
CA ASN A 157 -11.53 -3.10 -16.56
C ASN A 157 -10.02 -3.03 -16.87
N ALA A 158 -9.17 -3.07 -15.86
CA ALA A 158 -7.72 -2.82 -15.95
C ALA A 158 -6.91 -3.90 -16.69
N GLY A 159 -7.54 -5.01 -17.07
CA GLY A 159 -6.90 -6.08 -17.81
C GLY A 159 -5.95 -6.95 -16.98
N ASP A 160 -4.98 -7.56 -17.66
CA ASP A 160 -4.04 -8.50 -17.07
C ASP A 160 -3.12 -7.84 -16.03
N ARG A 161 -2.56 -8.65 -15.13
CA ARG A 161 -1.61 -8.21 -14.11
C ARG A 161 -0.20 -8.37 -14.65
N ILE A 162 0.56 -7.29 -14.77
CA ILE A 162 1.89 -7.30 -15.40
C ILE A 162 3.04 -7.24 -14.40
N ALA A 163 2.80 -6.73 -13.19
CA ALA A 163 3.81 -6.73 -12.12
C ALA A 163 3.14 -6.91 -10.76
N CYS A 164 3.86 -7.55 -9.84
CA CYS A 164 3.37 -7.84 -8.49
C CYS A 164 4.52 -7.81 -7.48
N GLY A 165 4.25 -7.34 -6.26
CA GLY A 165 5.16 -7.39 -5.12
C GLY A 165 4.41 -7.52 -3.81
N VAL A 166 4.88 -8.42 -2.94
CA VAL A 166 4.26 -8.67 -1.63
C VAL A 166 4.68 -7.60 -0.64
N VAL A 167 3.74 -7.14 0.19
CA VAL A 167 4.03 -6.26 1.35
C VAL A 167 4.37 -7.15 2.54
N GLU A 168 5.64 -7.06 3.01
CA GLU A 168 6.22 -7.84 4.12
C GLU A 168 6.69 -6.94 5.26
#